data_52ba4f7a44a9c3d0c295fcf75a7d4022
#
_entry.id   52ba4f7a44a9c3d0c295fcf75a7d4022
#
_cell.length_a   1.000
_cell.length_b   1.000
_cell.length_c   1.000
_cell.angle_alpha   90.00
_cell.angle_beta   90.00
_cell.angle_gamma   90.00
#
_symmetry.space_group_name_H-M   'P 1'
#
loop_
_entity.id
_entity.type
_entity.pdbx_description
1 polymer ?
#
loop_
_entity_poly.entity_id
_entity_poly.type
_entity_poly.pdbx_seq_one_letter_code
_entity_poly.pdbx_strand_id
1 'polypeptide(L)'
;ALQQAGENRVELEKVLSHYKTDPADSLKYKAACFLIENMPYYTYYKGKQLDRYLTYYTLLQETRGLGISPQVVADSVCHMYGALYLDSLQSYRDIETVDSAYLCNNIEWSFKVWQEQPWGKHVSFADFCEYLLPYRIGDETLTSWRESIYQKYNPLLDSLRASGVLDKEDPIVAARCLLDSIRKGGVVFTTAVPASLPHVGPEVAQLKAGSCRELSDFVVYL
;
A
#
# COMPACT_ATOMS: atom_id res chain seq x y z
N ALA A 1 18.21 0.88 -15.59
CA ALA A 1 17.05 1.63 -15.11
C ALA A 1 17.12 3.11 -15.54
N LEU A 2 18.08 3.91 -15.07
CA LEU A 2 18.15 5.37 -15.35
C LEU A 2 18.09 5.75 -16.85
N GLN A 3 18.62 4.90 -17.75
CA GLN A 3 18.51 5.12 -19.20
C GLN A 3 17.07 4.96 -19.73
N GLN A 4 16.23 4.21 -19.02
CA GLN A 4 14.84 3.97 -19.39
C GLN A 4 13.88 5.01 -18.83
N ALA A 5 14.34 5.86 -17.91
CA ALA A 5 13.54 6.86 -17.22
C ALA A 5 13.17 8.08 -18.10
N GLY A 6 13.81 8.23 -19.26
CA GLY A 6 13.57 9.39 -20.09
C GLY A 6 13.81 10.71 -19.35
N GLU A 7 12.84 11.60 -19.41
CA GLU A 7 12.88 12.91 -18.74
C GLU A 7 12.82 12.78 -17.20
N ASN A 8 12.21 11.70 -16.70
CA ASN A 8 12.11 11.44 -15.25
C ASN A 8 13.45 11.06 -14.59
N ARG A 9 14.48 10.83 -15.39
CA ARG A 9 15.83 10.53 -14.89
C ARG A 9 16.31 11.53 -13.84
N VAL A 10 15.98 12.79 -14.01
CA VAL A 10 16.37 13.87 -13.08
C VAL A 10 15.79 13.65 -11.69
N GLU A 11 14.54 13.20 -11.59
CA GLU A 11 13.91 12.88 -10.31
C GLU A 11 14.60 11.71 -9.61
N LEU A 12 14.92 10.65 -10.35
CA LEU A 12 15.61 9.50 -9.79
C LEU A 12 17.04 9.83 -9.35
N GLU A 13 17.77 10.67 -10.11
CA GLU A 13 19.09 11.15 -9.74
C GLU A 13 19.07 12.05 -8.49
N LYS A 14 17.99 12.83 -8.26
CA LYS A 14 17.81 13.59 -7.02
C LYS A 14 17.75 12.66 -5.80
N VAL A 15 17.03 11.54 -5.85
CA VAL A 15 16.97 10.56 -4.76
C VAL A 15 18.35 10.00 -4.44
N LEU A 16 19.09 9.58 -5.47
CA LEU A 16 20.45 9.06 -5.30
C LEU A 16 21.39 10.12 -4.70
N SER A 17 21.29 11.34 -5.19
CA SER A 17 22.12 12.46 -4.68
C SER A 17 21.79 12.81 -3.23
N HIS A 18 20.50 12.74 -2.86
CA HIS A 18 20.03 13.02 -1.50
C HIS A 18 20.73 12.11 -0.47
N TYR A 19 20.78 10.80 -0.72
CA TYR A 19 21.35 9.83 0.22
C TYR A 19 22.85 9.58 0.03
N LYS A 20 23.48 10.11 -1.02
CA LYS A 20 24.91 9.89 -1.29
C LYS A 20 25.83 10.77 -0.41
N THR A 21 25.33 11.89 0.06
CA THR A 21 26.12 12.92 0.71
C THR A 21 26.51 12.60 2.15
N ASP A 22 25.67 11.85 2.87
CA ASP A 22 25.92 11.47 4.26
C ASP A 22 26.30 9.97 4.35
N PRO A 23 27.47 9.63 4.90
CA PRO A 23 27.84 8.24 5.14
C PRO A 23 26.84 7.48 6.03
N ALA A 24 26.12 8.17 6.93
CA ALA A 24 25.08 7.58 7.77
C ALA A 24 23.90 7.04 6.94
N ASP A 25 23.64 7.62 5.78
CA ASP A 25 22.57 7.21 4.87
C ASP A 25 22.98 6.12 3.85
N SER A 26 24.15 5.48 4.05
CA SER A 26 24.68 4.49 3.12
C SER A 26 23.70 3.32 2.83
N LEU A 27 22.92 2.88 3.81
CA LEU A 27 21.88 1.88 3.60
C LEU A 27 20.68 2.43 2.84
N LYS A 28 20.27 3.67 3.11
CA LYS A 28 19.19 4.34 2.36
C LYS A 28 19.58 4.56 0.90
N TYR A 29 20.85 4.90 0.63
CA TYR A 29 21.38 4.97 -0.72
C TYR A 29 21.26 3.63 -1.45
N LYS A 30 21.62 2.51 -0.80
CA LYS A 30 21.49 1.16 -1.37
C LYS A 30 20.02 0.81 -1.60
N ALA A 31 19.13 1.18 -0.68
CA ALA A 31 17.69 1.00 -0.83
C ALA A 31 17.13 1.80 -2.02
N ALA A 32 17.58 3.04 -2.20
CA ALA A 32 17.22 3.85 -3.37
C ALA A 32 17.69 3.18 -4.68
N CYS A 33 18.92 2.68 -4.71
CA CYS A 33 19.43 1.92 -5.86
C CYS A 33 18.55 0.69 -6.16
N PHE A 34 18.21 -0.10 -5.12
CA PHE A 34 17.36 -1.28 -5.26
C PHE A 34 16.00 -0.93 -5.87
N LEU A 35 15.31 0.10 -5.33
CA LEU A 35 14.02 0.54 -5.87
C LEU A 35 14.12 0.97 -7.33
N ILE A 36 15.11 1.79 -7.68
CA ILE A 36 15.29 2.30 -9.03
C ILE A 36 15.65 1.17 -10.01
N GLU A 37 16.48 0.21 -9.60
CA GLU A 37 16.85 -0.94 -10.44
C GLU A 37 15.66 -1.84 -10.79
N ASN A 38 14.71 -2.01 -9.87
CA ASN A 38 13.52 -2.83 -10.06
C ASN A 38 12.34 -2.08 -10.68
N MET A 39 12.35 -0.73 -10.66
CA MET A 39 11.28 0.12 -11.15
C MET A 39 10.87 -0.08 -12.63
N PRO A 40 11.76 -0.45 -13.58
CA PRO A 40 11.38 -0.65 -14.98
C PRO A 40 10.27 -1.68 -15.22
N TYR A 41 10.04 -2.57 -14.27
CA TYR A 41 9.05 -3.65 -14.37
C TYR A 41 7.68 -3.26 -13.83
N TYR A 42 7.56 -2.10 -13.18
CA TYR A 42 6.33 -1.66 -12.54
C TYR A 42 5.54 -0.68 -13.40
N THR A 43 4.25 -0.92 -13.45
CA THR A 43 3.27 -0.05 -14.10
C THR A 43 2.06 0.14 -13.18
N TYR A 44 1.32 1.19 -13.38
CA TYR A 44 0.07 1.44 -12.68
C TYR A 44 -0.97 2.07 -13.62
N TYR A 45 -2.22 2.05 -13.16
CA TYR A 45 -3.33 2.61 -13.91
C TYR A 45 -3.81 3.92 -13.29
N LYS A 46 -4.23 4.86 -14.16
CA LYS A 46 -4.98 6.07 -13.81
C LYS A 46 -6.20 6.22 -14.70
N GLY A 47 -7.25 6.79 -14.16
CA GLY A 47 -8.46 7.15 -14.88
C GLY A 47 -9.63 7.36 -13.95
N LYS A 48 -10.59 8.17 -14.38
CA LYS A 48 -11.79 8.52 -13.58
C LYS A 48 -12.61 7.31 -13.13
N GLN A 49 -12.47 6.17 -13.80
CA GLN A 49 -13.14 4.95 -13.42
C GLN A 49 -12.68 4.42 -12.07
N LEU A 50 -11.41 4.65 -11.68
CA LEU A 50 -10.90 4.24 -10.37
C LEU A 50 -11.63 4.94 -9.22
N ASP A 51 -12.06 6.19 -9.41
CA ASP A 51 -12.83 6.93 -8.40
C ASP A 51 -14.19 6.26 -8.13
N ARG A 52 -14.76 5.60 -9.15
CA ARG A 52 -16.03 4.86 -9.01
C ARG A 52 -15.87 3.61 -8.15
N TYR A 53 -14.69 3.00 -8.16
CA TYR A 53 -14.40 1.86 -7.29
C TYR A 53 -14.26 2.27 -5.83
N LEU A 54 -13.67 3.44 -5.57
CA LEU A 54 -13.66 4.01 -4.22
C LEU A 54 -15.10 4.19 -3.72
N THR A 55 -15.99 4.73 -4.54
CA THR A 55 -17.42 4.86 -4.22
C THR A 55 -18.06 3.49 -3.93
N TYR A 56 -17.79 2.48 -4.75
CA TYR A 56 -18.32 1.14 -4.55
C TYR A 56 -17.89 0.54 -3.20
N TYR A 57 -16.59 0.57 -2.90
CA TYR A 57 -16.08 0.02 -1.64
C TYR A 57 -16.54 0.82 -0.42
N THR A 58 -16.68 2.14 -0.53
CA THR A 58 -17.24 2.99 0.51
C THR A 58 -18.68 2.59 0.82
N LEU A 59 -19.52 2.45 -0.21
CA LEU A 59 -20.92 2.02 -0.05
C LEU A 59 -21.03 0.62 0.54
N LEU A 60 -20.15 -0.31 0.18
CA LEU A 60 -20.10 -1.64 0.80
C LEU A 60 -19.90 -1.56 2.31
N GLN A 61 -19.02 -0.68 2.75
CA GLN A 61 -18.79 -0.47 4.19
C GLN A 61 -19.94 0.25 4.89
N GLU A 62 -20.48 1.29 4.27
CA GLU A 62 -21.60 2.06 4.84
C GLU A 62 -22.88 1.24 4.96
N THR A 63 -23.14 0.35 4.00
CA THR A 63 -24.31 -0.52 4.00
C THR A 63 -24.15 -1.81 4.81
N ARG A 64 -22.98 -2.00 5.42
CA ARG A 64 -22.68 -3.16 6.26
C ARG A 64 -23.69 -3.28 7.41
N GLY A 65 -24.30 -4.45 7.53
CA GLY A 65 -25.28 -4.72 8.58
C GLY A 65 -26.69 -4.19 8.33
N LEU A 66 -26.93 -3.49 7.21
CA LEU A 66 -28.27 -3.00 6.83
C LEU A 66 -29.11 -4.02 6.04
N GLY A 67 -28.62 -5.23 5.85
CA GLY A 67 -29.31 -6.25 5.07
C GLY A 67 -29.27 -6.02 3.55
N ILE A 68 -28.48 -5.05 3.09
CA ILE A 68 -28.28 -4.78 1.65
C ILE A 68 -27.19 -5.71 1.14
N SER A 69 -27.50 -6.45 0.07
CA SER A 69 -26.51 -7.35 -0.52
C SER A 69 -25.45 -6.57 -1.30
N PRO A 70 -24.18 -7.04 -1.34
CA PRO A 70 -23.13 -6.43 -2.15
C PRO A 70 -23.48 -6.33 -3.64
N GLN A 71 -24.30 -7.24 -4.17
CA GLN A 71 -24.77 -7.18 -5.56
C GLN A 71 -25.66 -5.96 -5.80
N VAL A 72 -26.57 -5.65 -4.88
CA VAL A 72 -27.41 -4.44 -4.97
C VAL A 72 -26.57 -3.17 -4.97
N VAL A 73 -25.49 -3.14 -4.15
CA VAL A 73 -24.54 -2.02 -4.16
C VAL A 73 -23.83 -1.91 -5.50
N ALA A 74 -23.34 -3.02 -6.05
CA ALA A 74 -22.69 -3.05 -7.36
C ALA A 74 -23.64 -2.57 -8.48
N ASP A 75 -24.86 -3.06 -8.49
CA ASP A 75 -25.88 -2.67 -9.47
C ASP A 75 -26.22 -1.18 -9.36
N SER A 76 -26.31 -0.65 -8.15
CA SER A 76 -26.56 0.78 -7.88
C SER A 76 -25.42 1.66 -8.41
N VAL A 77 -24.15 1.26 -8.18
CA VAL A 77 -22.99 1.98 -8.70
C VAL A 77 -22.95 1.92 -10.23
N CYS A 78 -23.25 0.77 -10.81
CA CYS A 78 -23.37 0.62 -12.27
C CYS A 78 -24.51 1.47 -12.86
N HIS A 79 -25.61 1.60 -12.13
CA HIS A 79 -26.73 2.45 -12.57
C HIS A 79 -26.33 3.96 -12.54
N MET A 80 -25.60 4.39 -11.50
CA MET A 80 -25.18 5.79 -11.35
C MET A 80 -24.11 6.19 -12.36
N TYR A 81 -23.17 5.31 -12.65
CA TYR A 81 -21.94 5.66 -13.38
C TYR A 81 -21.78 4.91 -14.72
N GLY A 82 -22.68 4.02 -15.06
CA GLY A 82 -22.54 3.06 -16.16
C GLY A 82 -21.67 1.88 -15.77
N ALA A 83 -21.54 0.93 -16.69
CA ALA A 83 -20.72 -0.26 -16.45
C ALA A 83 -19.25 0.13 -16.18
N LEU A 84 -18.66 -0.55 -15.22
CA LEU A 84 -17.29 -0.29 -14.76
C LEU A 84 -16.32 -1.09 -15.67
N TYR A 85 -16.00 -0.54 -16.84
CA TYR A 85 -15.02 -1.11 -17.74
C TYR A 85 -13.65 -0.46 -17.57
N LEU A 86 -12.60 -1.27 -17.72
CA LEU A 86 -11.21 -0.80 -17.64
C LEU A 86 -10.70 -0.16 -18.95
N ASP A 87 -11.45 -0.26 -20.02
CA ASP A 87 -11.03 0.12 -21.39
C ASP A 87 -10.57 1.58 -21.55
N SER A 88 -10.86 2.42 -20.54
CA SER A 88 -10.46 3.84 -20.52
C SER A 88 -9.37 4.15 -19.49
N LEU A 89 -8.84 3.16 -18.80
CA LEU A 89 -7.69 3.37 -17.91
C LEU A 89 -6.41 3.46 -18.75
N GLN A 90 -5.59 4.45 -18.41
CA GLN A 90 -4.27 4.60 -18.99
C GLN A 90 -3.23 3.95 -18.08
N SER A 91 -2.34 3.16 -18.69
CA SER A 91 -1.20 2.56 -18.02
C SER A 91 0.01 3.50 -18.08
N TYR A 92 0.70 3.64 -16.96
CA TYR A 92 1.90 4.44 -16.79
C TYR A 92 3.02 3.60 -16.22
N ARG A 93 4.25 3.84 -16.66
CA ARG A 93 5.45 3.19 -16.11
C ARG A 93 5.96 3.99 -14.92
N ASP A 94 6.25 3.33 -13.80
CA ASP A 94 6.76 3.98 -12.60
C ASP A 94 8.05 4.74 -12.89
N ILE A 95 8.95 4.12 -13.62
CA ILE A 95 10.25 4.70 -13.95
C ILE A 95 10.17 6.04 -14.69
N GLU A 96 9.05 6.30 -15.37
CA GLU A 96 8.80 7.52 -16.14
C GLU A 96 8.01 8.58 -15.37
N THR A 97 7.51 8.24 -14.16
CA THR A 97 6.51 9.08 -13.49
C THR A 97 6.70 9.28 -12.01
N VAL A 98 7.44 8.40 -11.31
CA VAL A 98 7.66 8.50 -9.86
C VAL A 98 8.64 9.61 -9.55
N ASP A 99 8.24 10.55 -8.71
CA ASP A 99 9.08 11.68 -8.31
C ASP A 99 9.99 11.37 -7.10
N SER A 100 10.95 12.26 -6.90
CA SER A 100 11.95 12.14 -5.83
C SER A 100 11.33 12.25 -4.43
N ALA A 101 10.32 13.10 -4.26
CA ALA A 101 9.67 13.31 -2.97
C ALA A 101 8.95 12.04 -2.52
N TYR A 102 8.23 11.37 -3.44
CA TYR A 102 7.56 10.10 -3.18
C TYR A 102 8.54 9.00 -2.74
N LEU A 103 9.63 8.81 -3.49
CA LEU A 103 10.63 7.78 -3.17
C LEU A 103 11.33 8.05 -1.84
N CYS A 104 11.73 9.29 -1.57
CA CYS A 104 12.32 9.65 -0.30
C CYS A 104 11.36 9.40 0.86
N ASN A 105 10.09 9.80 0.72
CA ASN A 105 9.06 9.53 1.74
C ASN A 105 8.92 8.02 1.99
N ASN A 106 8.83 7.20 0.94
CA ASN A 106 8.75 5.75 1.07
C ASN A 106 9.96 5.16 1.79
N ILE A 107 11.17 5.59 1.43
CA ILE A 107 12.42 5.11 2.04
C ILE A 107 12.45 5.49 3.53
N GLU A 108 12.19 6.76 3.87
CA GLU A 108 12.22 7.22 5.27
C GLU A 108 11.25 6.46 6.15
N TRP A 109 10.00 6.29 5.71
CA TRP A 109 9.00 5.55 6.48
C TRP A 109 9.29 4.05 6.56
N SER A 110 9.85 3.44 5.50
CA SER A 110 10.27 2.04 5.54
C SER A 110 11.39 1.82 6.56
N PHE A 111 12.41 2.68 6.55
CA PHE A 111 13.50 2.61 7.52
C PHE A 111 13.03 2.87 8.94
N LYS A 112 12.12 3.84 9.15
CA LYS A 112 11.52 4.12 10.44
C LYS A 112 10.85 2.88 11.01
N VAL A 113 9.97 2.22 10.24
CA VAL A 113 9.29 0.99 10.68
C VAL A 113 10.29 -0.12 10.96
N TRP A 114 11.23 -0.35 10.06
CA TRP A 114 12.25 -1.39 10.22
C TRP A 114 13.11 -1.21 11.47
N GLN A 115 13.48 0.04 11.79
CA GLN A 115 14.36 0.35 12.93
C GLN A 115 13.60 0.46 14.26
N GLU A 116 12.37 0.95 14.26
CA GLU A 116 11.59 1.17 15.49
C GLU A 116 10.86 -0.09 15.98
N GLN A 117 10.47 -0.99 15.04
CA GLN A 117 9.80 -2.22 15.46
C GLN A 117 10.80 -3.22 16.06
N PRO A 118 10.48 -3.83 17.22
CA PRO A 118 11.42 -4.71 17.92
C PRO A 118 11.89 -5.92 17.10
N TRP A 119 11.05 -6.42 16.20
CA TRP A 119 11.38 -7.54 15.31
C TRP A 119 12.25 -7.12 14.12
N GLY A 120 12.36 -5.83 13.81
CA GLY A 120 13.16 -5.34 12.69
C GLY A 120 14.64 -5.73 12.79
N LYS A 121 15.18 -5.86 14.01
CA LYS A 121 16.55 -6.35 14.24
C LYS A 121 16.82 -7.76 13.72
N HIS A 122 15.77 -8.56 13.48
CA HIS A 122 15.86 -9.90 12.94
C HIS A 122 15.68 -9.96 11.43
N VAL A 123 15.35 -8.81 10.80
CA VAL A 123 15.18 -8.69 9.35
C VAL A 123 16.49 -8.20 8.73
N SER A 124 17.09 -9.00 7.89
CA SER A 124 18.30 -8.61 7.18
C SER A 124 18.02 -7.43 6.22
N PHE A 125 19.08 -6.69 5.82
CA PHE A 125 18.91 -5.63 4.83
C PHE A 125 18.41 -6.16 3.48
N ALA A 126 18.79 -7.38 3.09
CA ALA A 126 18.31 -8.01 1.88
C ALA A 126 16.80 -8.31 1.96
N ASP A 127 16.34 -8.90 3.07
CA ASP A 127 14.91 -9.15 3.31
C ASP A 127 14.12 -7.84 3.44
N PHE A 128 14.70 -6.83 4.06
CA PHE A 128 14.10 -5.49 4.12
C PHE A 128 13.87 -4.93 2.72
N CYS A 129 14.86 -5.00 1.84
CA CYS A 129 14.73 -4.51 0.47
C CYS A 129 13.67 -5.29 -0.33
N GLU A 130 13.57 -6.61 -0.12
CA GLU A 130 12.66 -7.47 -0.87
C GLU A 130 11.22 -7.36 -0.38
N TYR A 131 11.00 -7.30 0.95
CA TYR A 131 9.67 -7.48 1.52
C TYR A 131 9.09 -6.25 2.21
N LEU A 132 9.90 -5.32 2.69
CA LEU A 132 9.43 -4.15 3.44
C LEU A 132 9.57 -2.84 2.69
N LEU A 133 10.61 -2.69 1.89
CA LEU A 133 10.91 -1.46 1.16
C LEU A 133 9.98 -1.18 -0.04
N PRO A 134 9.46 -2.19 -0.79
CA PRO A 134 8.65 -1.94 -1.98
C PRO A 134 7.46 -1.02 -1.67
N TYR A 135 7.21 -0.07 -2.57
CA TYR A 135 6.21 0.99 -2.37
C TYR A 135 4.83 0.62 -2.94
N ARG A 136 4.73 -0.51 -3.63
CA ARG A 136 3.48 -1.02 -4.22
C ARG A 136 3.37 -2.53 -4.06
N ILE A 137 2.15 -3.05 -4.19
CA ILE A 137 1.84 -4.47 -4.19
C ILE A 137 1.68 -4.98 -5.63
N GLY A 138 0.99 -4.22 -6.47
CA GLY A 138 0.69 -4.58 -7.85
C GLY A 138 0.71 -3.37 -8.78
N ASP A 139 -0.41 -3.09 -9.41
CA ASP A 139 -0.62 -2.06 -10.42
C ASP A 139 -1.53 -0.91 -9.95
N GLU A 140 -1.67 -0.76 -8.64
CA GLU A 140 -2.45 0.30 -8.00
C GLU A 140 -1.85 1.69 -8.24
N THR A 141 -2.71 2.70 -8.19
CA THR A 141 -2.28 4.11 -8.19
C THR A 141 -1.42 4.40 -6.96
N LEU A 142 -0.29 5.07 -7.16
CA LEU A 142 0.65 5.40 -6.09
C LEU A 142 0.09 6.44 -5.12
N THR A 143 0.25 6.16 -3.83
CA THR A 143 -0.08 7.07 -2.72
C THR A 143 0.96 6.93 -1.61
N SER A 144 1.19 7.99 -0.83
CA SER A 144 2.09 7.98 0.33
C SER A 144 1.38 7.35 1.54
N TRP A 145 1.21 6.05 1.53
CA TRP A 145 0.36 5.31 2.47
C TRP A 145 1.04 4.95 3.80
N ARG A 146 2.36 4.80 3.82
CA ARG A 146 3.08 4.25 5.00
C ARG A 146 2.86 5.06 6.25
N GLU A 147 2.95 6.39 6.15
CA GLU A 147 2.72 7.28 7.28
C GLU A 147 1.33 7.10 7.88
N SER A 148 0.30 7.12 7.03
CA SER A 148 -1.09 7.02 7.47
C SER A 148 -1.39 5.67 8.15
N ILE A 149 -0.86 4.58 7.60
CA ILE A 149 -1.00 3.24 8.18
C ILE A 149 -0.25 3.16 9.52
N TYR A 150 0.99 3.65 9.57
CA TYR A 150 1.78 3.67 10.80
C TYR A 150 1.06 4.45 11.91
N GLN A 151 0.63 5.69 11.63
CA GLN A 151 -0.07 6.54 12.60
C GLN A 151 -1.38 5.91 13.08
N LYS A 152 -2.06 5.17 12.24
CA LYS A 152 -3.33 4.54 12.57
C LYS A 152 -3.17 3.28 13.44
N TYR A 153 -2.19 2.45 13.17
CA TYR A 153 -2.09 1.12 13.77
C TYR A 153 -0.97 0.97 14.81
N ASN A 154 0.11 1.75 14.73
CA ASN A 154 1.20 1.67 15.70
C ASN A 154 0.75 1.97 17.15
N PRO A 155 -0.15 2.95 17.42
CA PRO A 155 -0.66 3.18 18.77
C PRO A 155 -1.36 1.97 19.40
N LEU A 156 -1.99 1.11 18.60
CA LEU A 156 -2.56 -0.14 19.08
C LEU A 156 -1.45 -1.10 19.56
N LEU A 157 -0.39 -1.25 18.77
CA LEU A 157 0.76 -2.10 19.13
C LEU A 157 1.44 -1.59 20.40
N ASP A 158 1.61 -0.28 20.55
CA ASP A 158 2.20 0.33 21.75
C ASP A 158 1.33 0.10 22.98
N SER A 159 0.03 0.23 22.86
CA SER A 159 -0.92 -0.07 23.94
C SER A 159 -0.87 -1.55 24.36
N LEU A 160 -0.79 -2.46 23.39
CA LEU A 160 -0.69 -3.90 23.66
C LEU A 160 0.65 -4.27 24.33
N ARG A 161 1.74 -3.62 23.93
CA ARG A 161 3.05 -3.77 24.57
C ARG A 161 3.03 -3.25 26.01
N ALA A 162 2.44 -2.08 26.22
CA ALA A 162 2.33 -1.47 27.55
C ALA A 162 1.47 -2.31 28.50
N SER A 163 0.44 -2.99 28.01
CA SER A 163 -0.42 -3.88 28.79
C SER A 163 0.17 -5.28 29.03
N GLY A 164 1.33 -5.60 28.45
CA GLY A 164 1.97 -6.90 28.54
C GLY A 164 1.29 -8.03 27.75
N VAL A 165 0.31 -7.71 26.93
CA VAL A 165 -0.40 -8.69 26.05
C VAL A 165 0.46 -9.06 24.84
N LEU A 166 1.23 -8.11 24.33
CA LEU A 166 2.11 -8.32 23.18
C LEU A 166 3.53 -8.58 23.64
N ASP A 167 4.06 -9.76 23.29
CA ASP A 167 5.50 -9.99 23.36
C ASP A 167 6.21 -9.01 22.43
N LYS A 168 7.20 -8.31 22.99
CA LYS A 168 7.86 -7.18 22.29
C LYS A 168 8.60 -7.60 21.03
N GLU A 169 8.94 -8.88 20.88
CA GLU A 169 9.80 -9.37 19.80
C GLU A 169 9.11 -10.32 18.83
N ASP A 170 7.85 -10.70 19.09
CA ASP A 170 7.13 -11.65 18.26
C ASP A 170 6.22 -10.93 17.22
N PRO A 171 6.63 -10.89 15.92
CA PRO A 171 5.83 -10.28 14.86
C PRO A 171 4.52 -11.03 14.60
N ILE A 172 4.47 -12.33 14.89
CA ILE A 172 3.25 -13.14 14.65
C ILE A 172 2.16 -12.73 15.62
N VAL A 173 2.52 -12.52 16.90
CA VAL A 173 1.55 -12.03 17.91
C VAL A 173 1.09 -10.62 17.54
N ALA A 174 1.99 -9.75 17.10
CA ALA A 174 1.63 -8.41 16.62
C ALA A 174 0.65 -8.46 15.46
N ALA A 175 0.95 -9.25 14.43
CA ALA A 175 0.07 -9.42 13.26
C ALA A 175 -1.31 -9.97 13.66
N ARG A 176 -1.38 -10.95 14.55
CA ARG A 176 -2.65 -11.49 15.05
C ARG A 176 -3.47 -10.44 15.78
N CYS A 177 -2.85 -9.64 16.65
CA CYS A 177 -3.54 -8.57 17.37
C CYS A 177 -4.09 -7.50 16.43
N LEU A 178 -3.32 -7.12 15.39
CA LEU A 178 -3.79 -6.20 14.35
C LEU A 178 -4.98 -6.78 13.59
N LEU A 179 -4.88 -8.01 13.10
CA LEU A 179 -5.95 -8.68 12.36
C LEU A 179 -7.23 -8.86 13.22
N ASP A 180 -7.09 -9.19 14.49
CA ASP A 180 -8.24 -9.29 15.40
C ASP A 180 -8.91 -7.91 15.61
N SER A 181 -8.13 -6.85 15.74
CA SER A 181 -8.65 -5.48 15.84
C SER A 181 -9.39 -5.08 14.56
N ILE A 182 -8.82 -5.38 13.40
CA ILE A 182 -9.41 -5.11 12.10
C ILE A 182 -10.74 -5.87 11.94
N ARG A 183 -10.76 -7.14 12.31
CA ARG A 183 -11.95 -7.99 12.24
C ARG A 183 -13.07 -7.49 13.16
N LYS A 184 -12.73 -7.06 14.38
CA LYS A 184 -13.68 -6.42 15.30
C LYS A 184 -14.27 -5.13 14.74
N GLY A 185 -13.48 -4.35 14.02
CA GLY A 185 -13.94 -3.15 13.31
C GLY A 185 -14.82 -3.44 12.08
N GLY A 186 -14.95 -4.71 11.70
CA GLY A 186 -15.80 -5.21 10.63
C GLY A 186 -15.11 -5.24 9.26
N VAL A 187 -15.32 -6.34 8.57
CA VAL A 187 -14.85 -6.62 7.21
C VAL A 187 -16.05 -7.01 6.35
N VAL A 188 -16.11 -6.54 5.12
CA VAL A 188 -17.12 -6.93 4.13
C VAL A 188 -16.48 -7.81 3.07
N PHE A 189 -16.72 -9.11 3.13
CA PHE A 189 -16.31 -10.01 2.07
C PHE A 189 -17.38 -10.09 0.97
N THR A 190 -16.95 -9.94 -0.29
CA THR A 190 -17.84 -10.05 -1.45
C THR A 190 -17.08 -10.56 -2.66
N THR A 191 -17.77 -11.32 -3.49
CA THR A 191 -17.32 -11.72 -4.83
C THR A 191 -17.95 -10.86 -5.94
N ALA A 192 -18.84 -9.94 -5.58
CA ALA A 192 -19.45 -8.98 -6.50
C ALA A 192 -18.46 -7.84 -6.81
N VAL A 193 -17.25 -8.19 -7.27
CA VAL A 193 -16.21 -7.25 -7.69
C VAL A 193 -15.97 -7.44 -9.17
N PRO A 194 -15.80 -6.38 -9.95
CA PRO A 194 -15.43 -6.51 -11.36
C PRO A 194 -14.10 -7.27 -11.51
N ALA A 195 -14.11 -8.32 -12.32
CA ALA A 195 -13.05 -9.33 -12.39
C ALA A 195 -11.70 -8.84 -12.95
N SER A 196 -11.61 -7.62 -13.46
CA SER A 196 -10.43 -7.11 -14.17
C SER A 196 -9.90 -5.79 -13.62
N LEU A 197 -10.18 -5.50 -12.34
CA LEU A 197 -9.64 -4.30 -11.69
C LEU A 197 -8.15 -4.38 -11.44
N PRO A 198 -7.41 -3.25 -11.54
CA PRO A 198 -6.11 -3.12 -10.91
C PRO A 198 -6.17 -3.45 -9.42
N HIS A 199 -5.02 -3.69 -8.81
CA HIS A 199 -4.94 -3.73 -7.34
C HIS A 199 -5.49 -2.45 -6.75
N VAL A 200 -6.17 -2.56 -5.61
CA VAL A 200 -6.69 -1.39 -4.92
C VAL A 200 -5.57 -0.73 -4.12
N GLY A 201 -5.49 0.59 -4.22
CA GLY A 201 -4.56 1.36 -3.41
C GLY A 201 -4.90 1.26 -1.91
N PRO A 202 -3.97 1.66 -1.03
CA PRO A 202 -4.14 1.52 0.41
C PRO A 202 -5.33 2.31 0.97
N GLU A 203 -5.75 3.37 0.31
CA GLU A 203 -6.95 4.13 0.68
C GLU A 203 -8.22 3.26 0.59
N VAL A 204 -8.39 2.56 -0.53
CA VAL A 204 -9.51 1.63 -0.73
C VAL A 204 -9.36 0.39 0.14
N ALA A 205 -8.15 -0.16 0.25
CA ALA A 205 -7.87 -1.32 1.09
C ALA A 205 -8.25 -1.09 2.56
N GLN A 206 -8.04 0.13 3.08
CA GLN A 206 -8.44 0.50 4.44
C GLN A 206 -9.95 0.48 4.69
N LEU A 207 -10.78 0.45 3.66
CA LEU A 207 -12.24 0.24 3.78
C LEU A 207 -12.58 -1.18 4.19
N LYS A 208 -11.64 -2.12 4.09
CA LYS A 208 -11.80 -3.53 4.52
C LYS A 208 -13.00 -4.21 3.85
N ALA A 209 -13.19 -3.94 2.59
CA ALA A 209 -14.28 -4.49 1.78
C ALA A 209 -13.72 -5.04 0.46
N GLY A 210 -14.27 -6.14 -0.01
CA GLY A 210 -13.87 -6.71 -1.29
C GLY A 210 -13.76 -8.23 -1.26
N SER A 211 -13.08 -8.76 -2.27
CA SER A 211 -12.76 -10.18 -2.39
C SER A 211 -11.50 -10.53 -1.60
N CYS A 212 -11.02 -11.76 -1.74
CA CYS A 212 -9.77 -12.20 -1.13
C CYS A 212 -8.57 -11.33 -1.55
N ARG A 213 -8.55 -10.80 -2.78
CA ARG A 213 -7.47 -9.94 -3.28
C ARG A 213 -7.39 -8.63 -2.49
N GLU A 214 -8.48 -7.86 -2.46
CA GLU A 214 -8.53 -6.56 -1.78
C GLU A 214 -8.24 -6.68 -0.28
N LEU A 215 -8.71 -7.75 0.34
CA LEU A 215 -8.44 -8.01 1.76
C LEU A 215 -7.00 -8.45 2.01
N SER A 216 -6.39 -9.20 1.07
CA SER A 216 -4.97 -9.54 1.13
C SER A 216 -4.08 -8.31 0.93
N ASP A 217 -4.41 -7.46 -0.04
CA ASP A 217 -3.70 -6.19 -0.27
C ASP A 217 -3.67 -5.36 1.02
N PHE A 218 -4.81 -5.26 1.71
CA PHE A 218 -4.87 -4.56 2.99
C PHE A 218 -3.91 -5.14 4.04
N VAL A 219 -3.82 -6.47 4.14
CA VAL A 219 -2.92 -7.12 5.11
C VAL A 219 -1.44 -6.83 4.78
N VAL A 220 -1.10 -6.73 3.50
CA VAL A 220 0.27 -6.41 3.07
C VAL A 220 0.65 -4.96 3.40
N TYR A 221 -0.31 -4.03 3.41
CA TYR A 221 -0.06 -2.64 3.80
C TYR A 221 0.14 -2.44 5.31
N LEU A 222 -0.30 -3.38 6.16
CA LEU A 222 -0.16 -3.31 7.63
C LEU A 222 1.27 -3.58 8.09
#